data_52bce0cbdd7fcf2fdded6af9331f7da1
#
_entry.id   52bce0cbdd7fcf2fdded6af9331f7da1
#
_cell.length_a   1.000
_cell.length_b   1.000
_cell.length_c   1.000
_cell.angle_alpha   90.00
_cell.angle_beta   90.00
_cell.angle_gamma   90.00
#
_symmetry.space_group_name_H-M   'P 1'
#
loop_
_entity.id
_entity.type
_entity.pdbx_description
1 polymer ?
#
loop_
_entity_poly.entity_id
_entity_poly.type
_entity_poly.pdbx_seq_one_letter_code
_entity_poly.pdbx_strand_id
1 'polypeptide(L)'
;MTTSAARTIRDASFDVLRSHGLTRVFANPGSTEIQLLANFPADFEFTLALHEGSVVGMATGYALARRDAAMVIVHTTAGLGNAIGAIATARVNRVPLVILVGQQDRRHIATDPFLAGRIRGLAGEYPVWYNEPITAQDVPAALSRAYQEAITKRGPAIVVVPMDDWATPVDESKVFTAAARVERTSRPSESAVTEIALALNQAKNPVIISGAGNDSAEGWAAAVALAEKLNVPVLHESFAGGAGFPQDHRLFAGFLSASRSTVRGQLSEFDLILSVGAPVFRQYNYEPGDMFAPGTRVFVLTQDSDEAHRSPAELSIIADLAPTLRALTEVVTPVEKLRTGIEFKRRVLAAPAAGEPLRASQVMAELAKLVSDDVILVEETPSSRPDLHDLLPAKQPLGFVSAAMGGLGFGLPAAIGLRMGSDRPVVAILGDGSSMYGIQGLWSAEKYDVGALFVILNNGRYAVMDRLDEKFGTGSPAWPAFDEIDFVELSRSLGCPAEHLSTLDAVRSKLAEVMPSLATRTEPLVLVVDVEPELTFAP
;
A
#
# COMPACT_ATOMS: atom_id res chain seq x y z
N MET A 1 -37.23 -34.73 18.90
CA MET A 1 -35.75 -34.77 18.76
C MET A 1 -35.39 -33.92 17.56
N THR A 2 -34.98 -32.71 17.78
CA THR A 2 -34.41 -31.88 16.72
C THR A 2 -33.08 -32.52 16.31
N THR A 3 -33.03 -33.17 15.16
CA THR A 3 -31.78 -33.62 14.54
C THR A 3 -30.93 -32.36 14.36
N SER A 4 -29.85 -32.22 15.14
CA SER A 4 -28.83 -31.21 14.86
C SER A 4 -28.44 -31.36 13.40
N ALA A 5 -28.55 -30.29 12.62
CA ALA A 5 -28.10 -30.33 11.23
C ALA A 5 -26.63 -30.76 11.22
N ALA A 6 -26.28 -31.66 10.30
CA ALA A 6 -24.90 -32.11 10.19
C ALA A 6 -23.98 -30.90 9.91
N ARG A 7 -22.85 -30.83 10.59
CA ARG A 7 -21.82 -29.80 10.38
C ARG A 7 -21.31 -29.86 8.93
N THR A 8 -21.24 -28.74 8.27
CA THR A 8 -20.86 -28.63 6.85
C THR A 8 -19.43 -28.11 6.69
N ILE A 9 -18.88 -28.24 5.48
CA ILE A 9 -17.58 -27.65 5.10
C ILE A 9 -17.61 -26.13 5.29
N ARG A 10 -18.76 -25.50 5.03
CA ARG A 10 -18.97 -24.08 5.34
C ARG A 10 -18.70 -23.77 6.82
N ASP A 11 -19.29 -24.54 7.72
CA ASP A 11 -19.13 -24.34 9.17
C ASP A 11 -17.67 -24.55 9.60
N ALA A 12 -17.03 -25.61 9.11
CA ALA A 12 -15.62 -25.87 9.36
C ALA A 12 -14.71 -24.77 8.81
N SER A 13 -15.06 -24.17 7.66
CA SER A 13 -14.32 -23.05 7.07
C SER A 13 -14.44 -21.79 7.91
N PHE A 14 -15.63 -21.45 8.41
CA PHE A 14 -15.79 -20.32 9.34
C PHE A 14 -15.01 -20.53 10.64
N ASP A 15 -14.93 -21.78 11.16
CA ASP A 15 -14.12 -22.07 12.34
C ASP A 15 -12.61 -21.80 12.07
N VAL A 16 -12.12 -22.16 10.89
CA VAL A 16 -10.75 -21.85 10.45
C VAL A 16 -10.54 -20.34 10.35
N LEU A 17 -11.45 -19.60 9.70
CA LEU A 17 -11.34 -18.15 9.59
C LEU A 17 -11.31 -17.47 10.97
N ARG A 18 -12.15 -17.91 11.93
CA ARG A 18 -12.11 -17.44 13.34
C ARG A 18 -10.77 -17.69 14.00
N SER A 19 -10.23 -18.89 13.82
CA SER A 19 -8.95 -19.26 14.44
C SER A 19 -7.78 -18.40 13.97
N HIS A 20 -7.90 -17.78 12.81
CA HIS A 20 -6.92 -16.86 12.23
C HIS A 20 -7.32 -15.37 12.37
N GLY A 21 -8.42 -15.06 13.07
CA GLY A 21 -8.88 -13.67 13.23
C GLY A 21 -9.44 -13.02 11.95
N LEU A 22 -9.72 -13.81 10.92
CA LEU A 22 -10.27 -13.34 9.63
C LEU A 22 -11.80 -13.15 9.71
N THR A 23 -12.26 -12.37 10.67
CA THR A 23 -13.69 -12.18 10.96
C THR A 23 -14.32 -11.00 10.24
N ARG A 24 -13.52 -10.14 9.58
CA ARG A 24 -14.03 -9.12 8.66
C ARG A 24 -13.79 -9.58 7.23
N VAL A 25 -14.85 -9.59 6.42
CA VAL A 25 -14.85 -10.04 5.03
C VAL A 25 -15.15 -8.87 4.10
N PHE A 26 -14.27 -8.60 3.17
CA PHE A 26 -14.48 -7.63 2.09
C PHE A 26 -14.93 -8.39 0.84
N ALA A 27 -16.05 -8.00 0.23
CA ALA A 27 -16.61 -8.79 -0.84
C ALA A 27 -17.38 -7.98 -1.89
N ASN A 28 -17.42 -8.52 -3.09
CA ASN A 28 -18.46 -8.29 -4.10
C ASN A 28 -18.90 -9.67 -4.59
N PRO A 29 -19.91 -10.29 -3.95
CA PRO A 29 -20.29 -11.68 -4.22
C PRO A 29 -21.21 -11.81 -5.41
N GLY A 30 -21.19 -12.98 -6.04
CA GLY A 30 -22.19 -13.41 -7.01
C GLY A 30 -22.91 -14.68 -6.57
N SER A 31 -23.50 -15.40 -7.53
CA SER A 31 -24.32 -16.59 -7.25
C SER A 31 -23.55 -17.77 -6.66
N THR A 32 -22.27 -17.90 -6.97
CA THR A 32 -21.42 -19.00 -6.48
C THR A 32 -21.03 -18.88 -5.02
N GLU A 33 -21.17 -17.71 -4.41
CA GLU A 33 -20.85 -17.46 -3.00
C GLU A 33 -22.08 -17.53 -2.09
N ILE A 34 -23.30 -17.60 -2.63
CA ILE A 34 -24.56 -17.52 -1.84
C ILE A 34 -24.63 -18.63 -0.78
N GLN A 35 -24.18 -19.86 -1.08
CA GLN A 35 -24.21 -20.95 -0.10
C GLN A 35 -23.24 -20.72 1.06
N LEU A 36 -22.11 -20.05 0.84
CA LEU A 36 -21.20 -19.60 1.90
C LEU A 36 -21.85 -18.51 2.73
N LEU A 37 -22.49 -17.52 2.09
CA LEU A 37 -22.98 -16.31 2.72
C LEU A 37 -24.39 -16.46 3.34
N ALA A 38 -25.15 -17.47 2.97
CA ALA A 38 -26.45 -17.73 3.57
C ALA A 38 -26.33 -18.00 5.07
N ASN A 39 -27.20 -17.36 5.89
CA ASN A 39 -27.10 -17.39 7.36
C ASN A 39 -25.68 -17.03 7.84
N PHE A 40 -25.17 -15.91 7.36
CA PHE A 40 -23.83 -15.42 7.70
C PHE A 40 -23.66 -15.34 9.22
N PRO A 41 -22.54 -15.84 9.80
CA PRO A 41 -22.36 -15.87 11.23
C PRO A 41 -22.35 -14.46 11.83
N ALA A 42 -23.05 -14.27 12.95
CA ALA A 42 -23.23 -12.95 13.59
C ALA A 42 -21.94 -12.36 14.18
N ASP A 43 -20.92 -13.18 14.37
CA ASP A 43 -19.58 -12.77 14.82
C ASP A 43 -18.65 -12.36 13.68
N PHE A 44 -19.13 -12.42 12.44
CA PHE A 44 -18.40 -11.92 11.28
C PHE A 44 -18.99 -10.59 10.79
N GLU A 45 -18.14 -9.72 10.32
CA GLU A 45 -18.49 -8.45 9.69
C GLU A 45 -18.36 -8.57 8.17
N PHE A 46 -19.44 -8.23 7.45
CA PHE A 46 -19.44 -8.24 5.99
C PHE A 46 -19.37 -6.82 5.44
N THR A 47 -18.36 -6.54 4.62
CA THR A 47 -18.14 -5.25 3.98
C THR A 47 -18.30 -5.40 2.47
N LEU A 48 -19.39 -4.86 1.94
CA LEU A 48 -19.63 -4.83 0.50
C LEU A 48 -18.92 -3.64 -0.15
N ALA A 49 -18.27 -3.88 -1.28
CA ALA A 49 -17.87 -2.82 -2.21
C ALA A 49 -18.47 -3.08 -3.59
N LEU A 50 -18.74 -2.00 -4.33
CA LEU A 50 -19.45 -2.06 -5.61
C LEU A 50 -18.54 -2.37 -6.82
N HIS A 51 -17.27 -2.67 -6.57
CA HIS A 51 -16.29 -3.08 -7.57
C HIS A 51 -15.16 -3.87 -6.90
N GLU A 52 -14.67 -4.94 -7.52
CA GLU A 52 -13.70 -5.86 -6.92
C GLU A 52 -12.31 -5.22 -6.73
N GLY A 53 -11.92 -4.27 -7.56
CA GLY A 53 -10.74 -3.43 -7.31
C GLY A 53 -10.83 -2.69 -5.98
N SER A 54 -12.01 -2.12 -5.67
CA SER A 54 -12.27 -1.46 -4.38
C SER A 54 -12.33 -2.46 -3.23
N VAL A 55 -12.89 -3.67 -3.44
CA VAL A 55 -12.85 -4.76 -2.43
C VAL A 55 -11.42 -5.04 -2.00
N VAL A 56 -10.53 -5.31 -2.97
CA VAL A 56 -9.12 -5.63 -2.70
C VAL A 56 -8.37 -4.42 -2.15
N GLY A 57 -8.66 -3.21 -2.64
CA GLY A 57 -8.06 -1.96 -2.12
C GLY A 57 -8.40 -1.73 -0.65
N MET A 58 -9.68 -1.88 -0.25
CA MET A 58 -10.12 -1.78 1.15
C MET A 58 -9.49 -2.87 2.02
N ALA A 59 -9.51 -4.12 1.56
CA ALA A 59 -8.85 -5.22 2.27
C ALA A 59 -7.34 -4.96 2.46
N THR A 60 -6.68 -4.37 1.45
CA THR A 60 -5.26 -3.99 1.53
C THR A 60 -5.02 -2.93 2.60
N GLY A 61 -5.82 -1.86 2.62
CA GLY A 61 -5.73 -0.83 3.66
C GLY A 61 -5.98 -1.39 5.06
N TYR A 62 -7.01 -2.23 5.20
CA TYR A 62 -7.33 -2.89 6.48
C TYR A 62 -6.19 -3.79 6.98
N ALA A 63 -5.62 -4.61 6.08
CA ALA A 63 -4.50 -5.50 6.41
C ALA A 63 -3.24 -4.71 6.84
N LEU A 64 -2.95 -3.58 6.17
CA LEU A 64 -1.87 -2.67 6.57
C LEU A 64 -2.09 -2.11 7.98
N ALA A 65 -3.30 -1.64 8.28
CA ALA A 65 -3.65 -1.09 9.58
C ALA A 65 -3.56 -2.13 10.70
N ARG A 66 -4.06 -3.34 10.43
CA ARG A 66 -4.06 -4.46 11.39
C ARG A 66 -2.71 -5.19 11.49
N ARG A 67 -1.80 -5.00 10.52
CA ARG A 67 -0.55 -5.76 10.37
C ARG A 67 -0.77 -7.26 10.33
N ASP A 68 -1.89 -7.66 9.74
CA ASP A 68 -2.33 -9.04 9.61
C ASP A 68 -3.02 -9.24 8.27
N ALA A 69 -3.37 -10.49 7.91
CA ALA A 69 -4.08 -10.74 6.66
C ALA A 69 -5.54 -10.23 6.72
N ALA A 70 -6.08 -9.85 5.56
CA ALA A 70 -7.50 -9.57 5.41
C ALA A 70 -8.17 -10.60 4.48
N MET A 71 -9.46 -10.87 4.74
CA MET A 71 -10.27 -11.81 3.96
C MET A 71 -11.01 -11.10 2.83
N VAL A 72 -10.86 -11.62 1.61
CA VAL A 72 -11.50 -11.13 0.39
C VAL A 72 -12.34 -12.24 -0.24
N ILE A 73 -13.54 -11.91 -0.74
CA ILE A 73 -14.37 -12.81 -1.52
C ILE A 73 -14.74 -12.13 -2.84
N VAL A 74 -14.47 -12.80 -3.97
CA VAL A 74 -14.80 -12.32 -5.31
C VAL A 74 -15.42 -13.43 -6.18
N HIS A 75 -16.25 -13.01 -7.14
CA HIS A 75 -17.04 -13.93 -7.95
C HIS A 75 -16.33 -14.37 -9.21
N THR A 76 -16.06 -15.66 -9.34
CA THR A 76 -15.55 -16.35 -10.54
C THR A 76 -14.52 -15.55 -11.38
N THR A 77 -14.57 -15.70 -12.70
CA THR A 77 -13.70 -15.00 -13.65
C THR A 77 -13.90 -13.48 -13.62
N ALA A 78 -15.15 -13.00 -13.55
CA ALA A 78 -15.44 -11.57 -13.61
C ALA A 78 -14.88 -10.85 -12.39
N GLY A 79 -15.17 -11.36 -11.18
CA GLY A 79 -14.71 -10.76 -9.96
C GLY A 79 -13.19 -10.83 -9.79
N LEU A 80 -12.57 -11.96 -10.07
CA LEU A 80 -11.10 -12.05 -10.04
C LEU A 80 -10.49 -11.16 -11.12
N GLY A 81 -11.04 -11.15 -12.35
CA GLY A 81 -10.55 -10.33 -13.46
C GLY A 81 -10.54 -8.84 -13.13
N ASN A 82 -11.63 -8.32 -12.57
CA ASN A 82 -11.74 -6.92 -12.14
C ASN A 82 -10.78 -6.58 -10.98
N ALA A 83 -10.36 -7.57 -10.19
CA ALA A 83 -9.48 -7.38 -9.04
C ALA A 83 -7.98 -7.43 -9.37
N ILE A 84 -7.56 -7.89 -10.56
CA ILE A 84 -6.15 -8.21 -10.85
C ILE A 84 -5.21 -7.03 -10.59
N GLY A 85 -5.56 -5.82 -11.05
CA GLY A 85 -4.74 -4.63 -10.81
C GLY A 85 -4.54 -4.31 -9.33
N ALA A 86 -5.59 -4.46 -8.54
CA ALA A 86 -5.53 -4.26 -7.09
C ALA A 86 -4.76 -5.40 -6.37
N ILE A 87 -4.89 -6.65 -6.85
CA ILE A 87 -4.09 -7.80 -6.38
C ILE A 87 -2.60 -7.57 -6.67
N ALA A 88 -2.27 -7.05 -7.85
CA ALA A 88 -0.90 -6.69 -8.20
C ALA A 88 -0.35 -5.59 -7.27
N THR A 89 -1.15 -4.56 -6.97
CA THR A 89 -0.78 -3.51 -6.01
C THR A 89 -0.55 -4.10 -4.62
N ALA A 90 -1.44 -4.95 -4.11
CA ALA A 90 -1.27 -5.63 -2.83
C ALA A 90 0.02 -6.48 -2.80
N ARG A 91 0.36 -7.18 -3.90
CA ARG A 91 1.60 -7.96 -4.04
C ARG A 91 2.85 -7.08 -3.93
N VAL A 92 2.88 -5.96 -4.66
CA VAL A 92 4.05 -5.06 -4.68
C VAL A 92 4.16 -4.28 -3.36
N ASN A 93 3.04 -3.92 -2.73
CA ASN A 93 3.01 -3.35 -1.37
C ASN A 93 3.27 -4.42 -0.29
N ARG A 94 3.40 -5.70 -0.65
CA ARG A 94 3.70 -6.82 0.25
C ARG A 94 2.66 -7.00 1.35
N VAL A 95 1.39 -6.85 1.00
CA VAL A 95 0.26 -6.92 1.94
C VAL A 95 -0.37 -8.31 1.90
N PRO A 96 -0.49 -9.00 3.04
CA PRO A 96 -1.09 -10.32 3.11
C PRO A 96 -2.61 -10.24 2.90
N LEU A 97 -3.13 -11.01 1.93
CA LEU A 97 -4.56 -11.16 1.70
C LEU A 97 -4.90 -12.65 1.51
N VAL A 98 -6.02 -13.08 2.06
CA VAL A 98 -6.64 -14.37 1.74
C VAL A 98 -7.81 -14.10 0.81
N ILE A 99 -7.71 -14.54 -0.44
CA ILE A 99 -8.69 -14.26 -1.49
C ILE A 99 -9.41 -15.57 -1.84
N LEU A 100 -10.69 -15.63 -1.51
CA LEU A 100 -11.58 -16.70 -1.92
C LEU A 100 -12.26 -16.31 -3.23
N VAL A 101 -12.16 -17.18 -4.21
CA VAL A 101 -12.83 -17.04 -5.51
C VAL A 101 -13.85 -18.14 -5.66
N GLY A 102 -15.10 -17.78 -5.87
CA GLY A 102 -16.14 -18.77 -6.13
C GLY A 102 -15.99 -19.46 -7.50
N GLN A 103 -16.46 -20.68 -7.61
CA GLN A 103 -16.49 -21.45 -8.84
C GLN A 103 -17.82 -22.19 -8.97
N GLN A 104 -18.16 -22.57 -10.19
CA GLN A 104 -19.32 -23.41 -10.47
C GLN A 104 -19.22 -24.80 -9.84
N ASP A 105 -20.37 -25.42 -9.69
CA ASP A 105 -20.58 -26.74 -9.11
C ASP A 105 -19.71 -27.81 -9.80
N ARG A 106 -18.95 -28.60 -9.02
CA ARG A 106 -18.01 -29.61 -9.50
C ARG A 106 -18.68 -30.65 -10.41
N ARG A 107 -19.97 -30.97 -10.16
CA ARG A 107 -20.70 -32.07 -10.83
C ARG A 107 -20.92 -31.82 -12.30
N HIS A 108 -20.90 -30.55 -12.75
CA HIS A 108 -21.12 -30.20 -14.15
C HIS A 108 -20.08 -29.23 -14.75
N ILE A 109 -19.03 -28.89 -14.01
CA ILE A 109 -18.00 -27.93 -14.48
C ILE A 109 -17.35 -28.39 -15.81
N ALA A 110 -17.29 -29.70 -16.07
CA ALA A 110 -16.75 -30.26 -17.31
C ALA A 110 -17.57 -29.91 -18.56
N THR A 111 -18.80 -29.41 -18.38
CA THR A 111 -19.69 -28.98 -19.48
C THR A 111 -19.70 -27.48 -19.71
N ASP A 112 -18.75 -26.75 -19.10
CA ASP A 112 -18.65 -25.28 -19.17
C ASP A 112 -19.99 -24.58 -18.86
N PRO A 113 -20.63 -24.82 -17.71
CA PRO A 113 -21.90 -24.19 -17.36
C PRO A 113 -21.76 -22.65 -17.28
N PHE A 114 -22.90 -21.97 -17.37
CA PHE A 114 -22.94 -20.51 -17.25
C PHE A 114 -22.21 -20.05 -15.97
N LEU A 115 -21.34 -19.04 -16.08
CA LEU A 115 -20.45 -18.54 -15.04
C LEU A 115 -19.34 -19.52 -14.60
N ALA A 116 -19.08 -20.61 -15.31
CA ALA A 116 -17.87 -21.40 -15.07
C ALA A 116 -16.62 -20.55 -15.34
N GLY A 117 -15.72 -20.48 -14.37
CA GLY A 117 -14.51 -19.66 -14.48
C GLY A 117 -13.29 -20.46 -14.94
N ARG A 118 -12.55 -19.94 -15.92
CA ARG A 118 -11.16 -20.35 -16.19
C ARG A 118 -10.21 -19.54 -15.30
N ILE A 119 -10.24 -19.84 -14.00
CA ILE A 119 -9.64 -19.01 -12.95
C ILE A 119 -8.15 -19.27 -12.81
N ARG A 120 -7.71 -20.52 -13.04
CA ARG A 120 -6.30 -20.90 -12.93
C ARG A 120 -5.42 -20.06 -13.86
N GLY A 121 -4.44 -19.37 -13.27
CA GLY A 121 -3.51 -18.51 -14.00
C GLY A 121 -4.06 -17.12 -14.38
N LEU A 122 -5.34 -16.81 -14.11
CA LEU A 122 -5.93 -15.51 -14.45
C LEU A 122 -5.21 -14.34 -13.74
N ALA A 123 -4.80 -14.50 -12.49
CA ALA A 123 -4.05 -13.50 -11.74
C ALA A 123 -2.52 -13.55 -11.99
N GLY A 124 -2.07 -14.38 -12.94
CA GLY A 124 -0.65 -14.50 -13.30
C GLY A 124 0.22 -14.91 -12.11
N GLU A 125 1.36 -14.22 -11.97
CA GLU A 125 2.37 -14.46 -10.92
C GLU A 125 2.19 -13.56 -9.68
N TYR A 126 1.16 -12.73 -9.63
CA TYR A 126 0.95 -11.83 -8.49
C TYR A 126 0.61 -12.54 -7.18
N PRO A 127 -0.21 -13.62 -7.15
CA PRO A 127 -0.43 -14.35 -5.91
C PRO A 127 0.84 -15.04 -5.42
N VAL A 128 1.09 -14.97 -4.11
CA VAL A 128 2.20 -15.72 -3.46
C VAL A 128 1.89 -17.21 -3.34
N TRP A 129 0.61 -17.57 -3.44
CA TRP A 129 0.13 -18.94 -3.43
C TRP A 129 -1.26 -19.02 -4.07
N TYR A 130 -1.54 -20.14 -4.74
CA TYR A 130 -2.80 -20.43 -5.41
C TYR A 130 -3.18 -21.91 -5.19
N ASN A 131 -4.44 -22.16 -4.86
CA ASN A 131 -4.95 -23.52 -4.71
C ASN A 131 -6.40 -23.64 -5.15
N GLU A 132 -6.71 -24.76 -5.81
CA GLU A 132 -8.06 -25.26 -6.04
C GLU A 132 -8.16 -26.58 -5.27
N PRO A 133 -8.86 -26.65 -4.12
CA PRO A 133 -9.01 -27.88 -3.35
C PRO A 133 -9.58 -29.02 -4.19
N ILE A 134 -8.98 -30.20 -4.11
CA ILE A 134 -9.39 -31.36 -4.93
C ILE A 134 -10.77 -31.86 -4.49
N THR A 135 -11.05 -31.85 -3.19
CA THR A 135 -12.32 -32.22 -2.60
C THR A 135 -12.85 -31.15 -1.66
N ALA A 136 -14.15 -31.17 -1.37
CA ALA A 136 -14.74 -30.27 -0.39
C ALA A 136 -14.06 -30.38 1.00
N GLN A 137 -13.64 -31.58 1.40
CA GLN A 137 -12.98 -31.82 2.69
C GLN A 137 -11.63 -31.11 2.83
N ASP A 138 -10.99 -30.71 1.71
CA ASP A 138 -9.71 -30.02 1.72
C ASP A 138 -9.85 -28.49 1.91
N VAL A 139 -11.07 -27.93 1.75
CA VAL A 139 -11.31 -26.47 1.74
C VAL A 139 -10.86 -25.80 3.07
N PRO A 140 -11.22 -26.30 4.27
CA PRO A 140 -10.79 -25.68 5.53
C PRO A 140 -9.26 -25.63 5.66
N ALA A 141 -8.57 -26.72 5.29
CA ALA A 141 -7.11 -26.76 5.32
C ALA A 141 -6.46 -25.81 4.30
N ALA A 142 -7.06 -25.69 3.10
CA ALA A 142 -6.59 -24.76 2.07
C ALA A 142 -6.73 -23.29 2.53
N LEU A 143 -7.82 -22.91 3.19
CA LEU A 143 -8.01 -21.57 3.76
C LEU A 143 -6.98 -21.28 4.86
N SER A 144 -6.76 -22.21 5.79
CA SER A 144 -5.72 -22.06 6.81
C SER A 144 -4.33 -21.92 6.19
N ARG A 145 -4.02 -22.74 5.19
CA ARG A 145 -2.75 -22.64 4.47
C ARG A 145 -2.62 -21.32 3.72
N ALA A 146 -3.67 -20.83 3.08
CA ALA A 146 -3.66 -19.54 2.38
C ALA A 146 -3.28 -18.40 3.34
N TYR A 147 -3.83 -18.40 4.56
CA TYR A 147 -3.44 -17.45 5.59
C TYR A 147 -1.94 -17.51 5.90
N GLN A 148 -1.40 -18.71 6.18
CA GLN A 148 0.02 -18.88 6.49
C GLN A 148 0.94 -18.48 5.32
N GLU A 149 0.56 -18.83 4.09
CA GLU A 149 1.29 -18.44 2.88
C GLU A 149 1.26 -16.91 2.67
N ALA A 150 0.10 -16.28 2.89
CA ALA A 150 -0.05 -14.83 2.78
C ALA A 150 0.83 -14.09 3.79
N ILE A 151 0.80 -14.49 5.07
CA ILE A 151 1.58 -13.88 6.15
C ILE A 151 3.09 -14.09 5.93
N THR A 152 3.51 -15.33 5.67
CA THR A 152 4.94 -15.67 5.61
C THR A 152 5.62 -15.16 4.36
N LYS A 153 4.91 -15.08 3.24
CA LYS A 153 5.41 -14.55 1.96
C LYS A 153 5.05 -13.09 1.72
N ARG A 154 4.21 -12.52 2.57
CA ARG A 154 3.75 -11.12 2.52
C ARG A 154 3.14 -10.78 1.15
N GLY A 155 1.96 -11.35 0.88
CA GLY A 155 1.23 -11.10 -0.36
C GLY A 155 -0.09 -11.83 -0.46
N PRO A 156 -0.84 -11.64 -1.56
CA PRO A 156 -2.14 -12.29 -1.78
C PRO A 156 -2.02 -13.79 -1.98
N ALA A 157 -2.83 -14.58 -1.28
CA ALA A 157 -3.01 -16.03 -1.48
C ALA A 157 -4.43 -16.30 -1.96
N ILE A 158 -4.60 -17.09 -3.02
CA ILE A 158 -5.89 -17.38 -3.65
C ILE A 158 -6.33 -18.81 -3.39
N VAL A 159 -7.58 -18.98 -2.98
CA VAL A 159 -8.28 -20.27 -2.89
C VAL A 159 -9.54 -20.23 -3.75
N VAL A 160 -9.66 -21.14 -4.68
CA VAL A 160 -10.86 -21.28 -5.55
C VAL A 160 -11.75 -22.37 -5.01
N VAL A 161 -13.02 -22.08 -4.72
CA VAL A 161 -13.94 -23.01 -4.09
C VAL A 161 -15.23 -23.14 -4.90
N PRO A 162 -15.57 -24.35 -5.40
CA PRO A 162 -16.85 -24.62 -6.03
C PRO A 162 -18.02 -24.46 -5.07
N MET A 163 -19.15 -23.98 -5.61
CA MET A 163 -20.32 -23.61 -4.80
C MET A 163 -20.95 -24.79 -4.04
N ASP A 164 -20.89 -25.99 -4.57
CA ASP A 164 -21.46 -27.20 -3.95
C ASP A 164 -20.65 -27.71 -2.75
N ASP A 165 -19.38 -27.33 -2.64
CA ASP A 165 -18.53 -27.73 -1.52
C ASP A 165 -19.07 -27.23 -0.17
N TRP A 166 -19.69 -26.06 -0.13
CA TRP A 166 -20.15 -25.42 1.11
C TRP A 166 -21.23 -26.23 1.85
N ALA A 167 -22.12 -26.90 1.11
CA ALA A 167 -23.19 -27.71 1.69
C ALA A 167 -22.77 -29.17 1.99
N THR A 168 -21.56 -29.55 1.60
CA THR A 168 -21.05 -30.91 1.83
C THR A 168 -20.88 -31.16 3.33
N PRO A 169 -21.43 -32.27 3.87
CA PRO A 169 -21.18 -32.64 5.26
C PRO A 169 -19.69 -32.87 5.54
N VAL A 170 -19.25 -32.46 6.74
CA VAL A 170 -17.89 -32.73 7.20
C VAL A 170 -17.73 -34.24 7.45
N ASP A 171 -16.69 -34.83 6.88
CA ASP A 171 -16.18 -36.14 7.24
C ASP A 171 -14.95 -35.93 8.14
N GLU A 172 -15.15 -36.02 9.46
CA GLU A 172 -14.10 -35.74 10.46
C GLU A 172 -12.87 -36.65 10.29
N SER A 173 -13.01 -37.78 9.59
CA SER A 173 -11.88 -38.66 9.30
C SER A 173 -11.00 -38.18 8.12
N LYS A 174 -11.48 -37.19 7.36
CA LYS A 174 -10.84 -36.68 6.14
C LYS A 174 -10.48 -35.20 6.21
N VAL A 175 -10.96 -34.47 7.22
CA VAL A 175 -10.59 -33.06 7.39
C VAL A 175 -9.24 -32.99 8.09
N PHE A 176 -8.25 -32.54 7.36
CA PHE A 176 -6.94 -32.26 7.92
C PHE A 176 -6.86 -30.77 8.30
N THR A 177 -6.31 -30.50 9.47
CA THR A 177 -6.01 -29.13 9.88
C THR A 177 -4.61 -28.77 9.40
N ALA A 178 -4.47 -27.61 8.74
CA ALA A 178 -3.18 -27.02 8.50
C ALA A 178 -2.58 -26.46 9.79
N ALA A 179 -1.30 -26.06 9.76
CA ALA A 179 -0.65 -25.48 10.92
C ALA A 179 -1.43 -24.27 11.45
N ALA A 180 -1.70 -24.23 12.75
CA ALA A 180 -2.39 -23.10 13.38
C ALA A 180 -1.50 -21.85 13.40
N ARG A 181 -0.18 -22.01 13.51
CA ARG A 181 0.79 -20.95 13.52
C ARG A 181 2.06 -21.38 12.80
N VAL A 182 2.55 -20.51 11.92
CA VAL A 182 3.89 -20.62 11.30
C VAL A 182 4.67 -19.38 11.68
N GLU A 183 5.82 -19.55 12.32
CA GLU A 183 6.72 -18.47 12.62
C GLU A 183 7.91 -18.53 11.64
N ARG A 184 8.14 -17.45 10.92
CA ARG A 184 9.29 -17.27 10.04
C ARG A 184 10.19 -16.19 10.61
N THR A 185 11.36 -16.57 11.07
CA THR A 185 12.41 -15.66 11.50
C THR A 185 13.65 -15.88 10.65
N SER A 186 14.31 -14.80 10.28
CA SER A 186 15.57 -14.86 9.53
C SER A 186 16.57 -13.87 10.12
N ARG A 187 17.77 -14.38 10.45
CA ARG A 187 18.88 -13.57 10.95
C ARG A 187 20.06 -13.62 9.98
N PRO A 188 20.82 -12.53 9.79
CA PRO A 188 22.02 -12.56 9.01
C PRO A 188 23.09 -13.43 9.68
N SER A 189 24.05 -13.94 8.91
CA SER A 189 25.25 -14.55 9.49
C SER A 189 26.12 -13.47 10.16
N GLU A 190 26.86 -13.85 11.20
CA GLU A 190 27.81 -12.93 11.86
C GLU A 190 28.86 -12.39 10.89
N SER A 191 29.31 -13.22 9.93
CA SER A 191 30.27 -12.81 8.90
C SER A 191 29.69 -11.71 7.99
N ALA A 192 28.45 -11.82 7.57
CA ALA A 192 27.81 -10.80 6.73
C ALA A 192 27.58 -9.48 7.51
N VAL A 193 27.19 -9.55 8.78
CA VAL A 193 27.09 -8.36 9.66
C VAL A 193 28.46 -7.70 9.81
N THR A 194 29.51 -8.48 10.06
CA THR A 194 30.87 -7.99 10.22
C THR A 194 31.40 -7.34 8.94
N GLU A 195 31.10 -7.92 7.78
CA GLU A 195 31.52 -7.39 6.47
C GLU A 195 30.90 -5.99 6.24
N ILE A 196 29.57 -5.85 6.42
CA ILE A 196 28.88 -4.56 6.26
C ILE A 196 29.39 -3.55 7.31
N ALA A 197 29.57 -3.96 8.56
CA ALA A 197 30.04 -3.08 9.62
C ALA A 197 31.46 -2.55 9.34
N LEU A 198 32.37 -3.41 8.86
CA LEU A 198 33.73 -3.01 8.45
C LEU A 198 33.66 -2.00 7.28
N ALA A 199 32.80 -2.26 6.30
CA ALA A 199 32.60 -1.34 5.18
C ALA A 199 32.09 0.03 5.66
N LEU A 200 31.07 0.05 6.52
CA LEU A 200 30.51 1.29 7.12
C LEU A 200 31.56 2.06 7.95
N ASN A 201 32.39 1.35 8.72
CA ASN A 201 33.45 1.97 9.53
C ASN A 201 34.56 2.58 8.67
N GLN A 202 34.86 1.99 7.51
CA GLN A 202 35.89 2.46 6.58
C GLN A 202 35.39 3.54 5.62
N ALA A 203 34.09 3.61 5.37
CA ALA A 203 33.49 4.58 4.47
C ALA A 203 33.73 6.01 4.97
N LYS A 204 34.01 6.93 4.05
CA LYS A 204 34.16 8.35 4.35
C LYS A 204 32.82 9.06 4.40
N ASN A 205 31.97 8.77 3.42
CA ASN A 205 30.65 9.35 3.21
C ASN A 205 29.59 8.27 2.96
N PRO A 206 29.18 7.48 3.95
CA PRO A 206 28.09 6.53 3.78
C PRO A 206 26.73 7.21 3.84
N VAL A 207 25.73 6.59 3.18
CA VAL A 207 24.32 6.99 3.23
C VAL A 207 23.43 5.77 3.44
N ILE A 208 22.32 5.94 4.16
CA ILE A 208 21.26 4.94 4.27
C ILE A 208 20.12 5.33 3.32
N ILE A 209 19.65 4.37 2.53
CA ILE A 209 18.42 4.52 1.73
C ILE A 209 17.35 3.65 2.38
N SER A 210 16.28 4.26 2.86
CA SER A 210 15.20 3.54 3.52
C SER A 210 13.97 3.43 2.62
N GLY A 211 13.25 2.31 2.72
CA GLY A 211 12.00 2.08 1.98
C GLY A 211 10.94 1.35 2.81
N ALA A 212 9.81 1.07 2.17
CA ALA A 212 8.61 0.52 2.80
C ALA A 212 8.82 -0.82 3.54
N GLY A 213 9.84 -1.61 3.17
CA GLY A 213 10.16 -2.86 3.88
C GLY A 213 10.51 -2.64 5.35
N ASN A 214 10.96 -1.45 5.73
CA ASN A 214 11.31 -1.08 7.10
C ASN A 214 10.17 -0.35 7.85
N ASP A 215 8.97 -0.25 7.30
CA ASP A 215 7.85 0.48 7.91
C ASP A 215 7.22 -0.29 9.08
N SER A 216 7.91 -0.27 10.20
CA SER A 216 7.46 -0.80 11.48
C SER A 216 8.08 -0.02 12.65
N ALA A 217 7.47 -0.08 13.84
CA ALA A 217 8.00 0.61 15.01
C ALA A 217 9.42 0.14 15.36
N GLU A 218 9.64 -1.19 15.35
CA GLU A 218 10.96 -1.77 15.60
C GLU A 218 11.97 -1.45 14.49
N GLY A 219 11.49 -1.44 13.23
CA GLY A 219 12.32 -1.09 12.07
C GLY A 219 12.79 0.36 12.12
N TRP A 220 11.87 1.29 12.40
CA TRP A 220 12.20 2.71 12.54
C TRP A 220 13.17 2.95 13.69
N ALA A 221 12.89 2.40 14.88
CA ALA A 221 13.76 2.56 16.05
C ALA A 221 15.18 2.03 15.78
N ALA A 222 15.29 0.88 15.12
CA ALA A 222 16.58 0.27 14.78
C ALA A 222 17.34 1.09 13.69
N ALA A 223 16.62 1.60 12.68
CA ALA A 223 17.21 2.44 11.64
C ALA A 223 17.69 3.79 12.20
N VAL A 224 16.91 4.43 13.09
CA VAL A 224 17.30 5.65 13.79
C VAL A 224 18.56 5.41 14.62
N ALA A 225 18.59 4.33 15.43
CA ALA A 225 19.75 4.01 16.26
C ALA A 225 21.04 3.80 15.44
N LEU A 226 20.94 3.11 14.30
CA LEU A 226 22.07 2.92 13.38
C LEU A 226 22.50 4.23 12.75
N ALA A 227 21.56 5.02 12.21
CA ALA A 227 21.84 6.29 11.56
C ALA A 227 22.48 7.30 12.53
N GLU A 228 22.00 7.35 13.78
CA GLU A 228 22.55 8.22 14.81
C GLU A 228 23.94 7.78 15.26
N LYS A 229 24.16 6.48 15.46
CA LYS A 229 25.49 5.96 15.84
C LYS A 229 26.54 6.24 14.78
N LEU A 230 26.17 6.12 13.50
CA LEU A 230 27.05 6.43 12.36
C LEU A 230 27.07 7.92 12.02
N ASN A 231 26.08 8.68 12.50
CA ASN A 231 25.83 10.08 12.18
C ASN A 231 25.80 10.33 10.66
N VAL A 232 24.93 9.59 9.96
CA VAL A 232 24.82 9.57 8.50
C VAL A 232 23.43 10.01 8.04
N PRO A 233 23.31 10.64 6.85
CA PRO A 233 22.02 11.00 6.30
C PRO A 233 21.23 9.74 5.88
N VAL A 234 19.89 9.87 5.93
CA VAL A 234 18.95 8.87 5.48
C VAL A 234 18.09 9.47 4.37
N LEU A 235 18.17 8.91 3.18
CA LEU A 235 17.27 9.22 2.05
C LEU A 235 16.16 8.17 1.97
N HIS A 236 15.05 8.56 1.39
CA HIS A 236 13.94 7.66 1.15
C HIS A 236 13.85 7.25 -0.33
N GLU A 237 13.48 6.00 -0.61
CA GLU A 237 13.25 5.50 -1.96
C GLU A 237 12.03 6.17 -2.59
N SER A 238 12.10 6.53 -3.88
CA SER A 238 11.11 7.39 -4.56
C SER A 238 9.72 6.77 -4.72
N PHE A 239 9.63 5.46 -4.95
CA PHE A 239 8.37 4.76 -5.25
C PHE A 239 7.93 3.80 -4.14
N ALA A 240 8.35 4.04 -2.90
CA ALA A 240 7.91 3.23 -1.78
C ALA A 240 6.41 3.37 -1.50
N GLY A 241 5.76 2.27 -1.17
CA GLY A 241 4.36 2.26 -0.73
C GLY A 241 4.15 2.64 0.73
N GLY A 242 5.23 2.91 1.48
CA GLY A 242 5.23 3.30 2.90
C GLY A 242 6.54 3.94 3.28
N ALA A 243 6.62 4.54 4.46
CA ALA A 243 7.82 5.23 4.95
C ALA A 243 8.66 4.33 5.87
N GLY A 244 9.93 4.17 5.57
CA GLY A 244 10.84 3.30 6.35
C GLY A 244 11.68 4.00 7.41
N PHE A 245 11.51 5.33 7.57
CA PHE A 245 12.27 6.17 8.50
C PHE A 245 11.44 7.42 8.83
N PRO A 246 11.54 7.98 10.07
CA PRO A 246 10.83 9.23 10.41
C PRO A 246 11.32 10.40 9.57
N GLN A 247 10.39 11.02 8.83
CA GLN A 247 10.73 12.05 7.85
C GLN A 247 10.91 13.45 8.48
N ASP A 248 10.65 13.60 9.77
CA ASP A 248 10.95 14.79 10.58
C ASP A 248 12.24 14.66 11.40
N HIS A 249 12.93 13.52 11.32
CA HIS A 249 14.18 13.28 12.01
C HIS A 249 15.33 14.14 11.44
N ARG A 250 16.25 14.63 12.30
CA ARG A 250 17.38 15.49 11.92
C ARG A 250 18.31 14.90 10.85
N LEU A 251 18.37 13.57 10.73
CA LEU A 251 19.19 12.88 9.73
C LEU A 251 18.42 12.52 8.46
N PHE A 252 17.11 12.83 8.40
CA PHE A 252 16.37 12.66 7.17
C PHE A 252 16.85 13.65 6.12
N ALA A 253 17.27 13.16 4.96
CA ALA A 253 17.91 13.94 3.91
C ALA A 253 17.06 14.07 2.62
N GLY A 254 15.79 13.65 2.68
CA GLY A 254 14.84 13.77 1.57
C GLY A 254 14.62 12.46 0.80
N PHE A 255 14.21 12.60 -0.44
CA PHE A 255 13.81 11.49 -1.30
C PHE A 255 14.76 11.35 -2.49
N LEU A 256 14.99 10.11 -2.91
CA LEU A 256 15.64 9.86 -4.19
C LEU A 256 14.71 10.23 -5.34
N SER A 257 15.29 10.74 -6.42
CA SER A 257 14.57 11.00 -7.67
C SER A 257 14.17 9.70 -8.37
N ALA A 258 13.17 9.79 -9.25
CA ALA A 258 12.82 8.74 -10.21
C ALA A 258 13.73 8.70 -11.45
N SER A 259 14.53 9.74 -11.68
CA SER A 259 15.46 9.88 -12.80
C SER A 259 16.86 9.38 -12.43
N ARG A 260 17.46 8.55 -13.29
CA ARG A 260 18.81 7.99 -13.06
C ARG A 260 19.88 9.07 -12.99
N SER A 261 19.83 10.03 -13.87
CA SER A 261 20.80 11.13 -13.91
C SER A 261 20.74 11.98 -12.62
N THR A 262 19.54 12.24 -12.13
CA THR A 262 19.35 12.98 -10.88
C THR A 262 19.79 12.14 -9.66
N VAL A 263 19.45 10.84 -9.60
CA VAL A 263 19.94 9.93 -8.54
C VAL A 263 21.47 9.88 -8.52
N ARG A 264 22.11 9.82 -9.72
CA ARG A 264 23.58 9.87 -9.83
C ARG A 264 24.15 11.15 -9.21
N GLY A 265 23.50 12.28 -9.47
CA GLY A 265 23.88 13.57 -8.86
C GLY A 265 23.69 13.57 -7.32
N GLN A 266 22.52 13.12 -6.86
CA GLN A 266 22.20 13.03 -5.43
C GLN A 266 23.17 12.12 -4.65
N LEU A 267 23.65 11.06 -5.29
CA LEU A 267 24.51 10.05 -4.66
C LEU A 267 25.99 10.21 -4.99
N SER A 268 26.39 11.24 -5.74
CA SER A 268 27.75 11.43 -6.27
C SER A 268 28.83 11.56 -5.20
N GLU A 269 28.49 12.08 -4.01
CA GLU A 269 29.44 12.28 -2.91
C GLU A 269 29.56 11.08 -1.97
N PHE A 270 28.71 10.05 -2.13
CA PHE A 270 28.69 8.89 -1.26
C PHE A 270 29.58 7.76 -1.80
N ASP A 271 30.44 7.25 -0.94
CA ASP A 271 31.31 6.11 -1.22
C ASP A 271 30.74 4.76 -0.78
N LEU A 272 29.65 4.79 0.02
CA LEU A 272 28.92 3.59 0.44
C LEU A 272 27.41 3.90 0.58
N ILE A 273 26.60 3.01 0.04
CA ILE A 273 25.13 3.02 0.11
C ILE A 273 24.66 1.77 0.86
N LEU A 274 23.92 1.95 1.94
CA LEU A 274 23.19 0.88 2.63
C LEU A 274 21.69 1.02 2.35
N SER A 275 21.14 0.18 1.47
CA SER A 275 19.70 0.14 1.20
C SER A 275 19.00 -0.75 2.21
N VAL A 276 17.95 -0.25 2.87
CA VAL A 276 17.22 -0.91 3.96
C VAL A 276 15.75 -0.98 3.63
N GLY A 277 15.25 -2.17 3.35
CA GLY A 277 13.83 -2.39 2.99
C GLY A 277 13.40 -1.70 1.70
N ALA A 278 14.34 -1.52 0.79
CA ALA A 278 14.14 -0.95 -0.53
C ALA A 278 15.02 -1.67 -1.56
N PRO A 279 14.54 -1.82 -2.81
CA PRO A 279 15.40 -2.24 -3.93
C PRO A 279 16.38 -1.13 -4.30
N VAL A 280 17.41 -1.44 -5.05
CA VAL A 280 18.38 -0.50 -5.63
C VAL A 280 18.09 -0.31 -7.12
N PHE A 281 17.73 0.86 -7.66
CA PHE A 281 16.66 1.73 -7.14
C PHE A 281 15.62 1.76 -8.24
N ARG A 282 14.34 1.87 -7.89
CA ARG A 282 13.28 1.99 -8.90
C ARG A 282 13.39 3.31 -9.65
N GLN A 283 13.30 3.24 -10.96
CA GLN A 283 13.34 4.40 -11.85
C GLN A 283 12.09 4.41 -12.73
N TYR A 284 11.73 5.58 -13.23
CA TYR A 284 10.56 5.71 -14.09
C TYR A 284 10.97 5.55 -15.56
N ASN A 285 11.73 6.50 -16.11
CA ASN A 285 12.19 6.43 -17.48
C ASN A 285 13.58 5.78 -17.57
N TYR A 286 13.83 5.08 -18.68
CA TYR A 286 15.19 4.61 -18.98
C TYR A 286 16.11 5.79 -19.30
N GLU A 287 17.22 5.85 -18.61
CA GLU A 287 18.32 6.76 -18.88
C GLU A 287 19.63 5.95 -18.94
N PRO A 288 20.53 6.23 -19.93
CA PRO A 288 21.79 5.50 -20.06
C PRO A 288 22.81 5.90 -18.98
N GLY A 289 23.81 5.05 -18.82
CA GLY A 289 24.97 5.27 -17.94
C GLY A 289 24.79 4.73 -16.54
N ASP A 290 25.88 4.83 -15.76
CA ASP A 290 25.95 4.28 -14.41
C ASP A 290 25.07 5.05 -13.42
N MET A 291 24.52 4.37 -12.44
CA MET A 291 23.71 4.96 -11.38
C MET A 291 24.58 5.56 -10.27
N PHE A 292 25.79 5.04 -10.07
CA PHE A 292 26.69 5.42 -8.99
C PHE A 292 28.03 5.89 -9.54
N ALA A 293 28.77 6.65 -8.73
CA ALA A 293 30.16 6.97 -9.02
C ALA A 293 31.02 5.69 -9.00
N PRO A 294 32.09 5.61 -9.81
CA PRO A 294 33.02 4.50 -9.76
C PRO A 294 33.59 4.30 -8.36
N GLY A 295 33.52 3.07 -7.86
CA GLY A 295 34.01 2.72 -6.51
C GLY A 295 33.00 2.87 -5.37
N THR A 296 31.79 3.39 -5.61
CA THR A 296 30.71 3.36 -4.64
C THR A 296 30.30 1.93 -4.32
N ARG A 297 30.37 1.55 -3.06
CA ARG A 297 29.96 0.23 -2.56
C ARG A 297 28.48 0.24 -2.24
N VAL A 298 27.76 -0.82 -2.58
CA VAL A 298 26.31 -0.93 -2.36
C VAL A 298 25.99 -2.21 -1.59
N PHE A 299 25.26 -2.07 -0.48
CA PHE A 299 24.75 -3.16 0.34
C PHE A 299 23.24 -3.09 0.46
N VAL A 300 22.56 -4.23 0.48
CA VAL A 300 21.10 -4.31 0.57
C VAL A 300 20.69 -5.18 1.75
N LEU A 301 19.81 -4.66 2.58
CA LEU A 301 19.09 -5.40 3.62
C LEU A 301 17.61 -5.43 3.25
N THR A 302 17.06 -6.59 2.99
CA THR A 302 15.66 -6.75 2.62
C THR A 302 15.07 -8.06 3.13
N GLN A 303 13.75 -8.13 3.24
CA GLN A 303 13.02 -9.39 3.47
C GLN A 303 12.49 -10.00 2.16
N ASP A 304 12.76 -9.35 1.04
CA ASP A 304 12.27 -9.74 -0.29
C ASP A 304 13.39 -10.28 -1.15
N SER A 305 13.28 -11.56 -1.54
CA SER A 305 14.26 -12.20 -2.41
C SER A 305 14.34 -11.56 -3.79
N ASP A 306 13.21 -11.09 -4.33
CA ASP A 306 13.19 -10.47 -5.66
C ASP A 306 13.90 -9.11 -5.63
N GLU A 307 13.76 -8.35 -4.55
CA GLU A 307 14.55 -7.12 -4.34
C GLU A 307 16.03 -7.41 -4.23
N ALA A 308 16.42 -8.43 -3.46
CA ALA A 308 17.80 -8.83 -3.31
C ALA A 308 18.43 -9.25 -4.65
N HIS A 309 17.72 -10.05 -5.44
CA HIS A 309 18.22 -10.58 -6.71
C HIS A 309 18.34 -9.54 -7.83
N ARG A 310 17.44 -8.54 -7.87
CA ARG A 310 17.47 -7.51 -8.91
C ARG A 310 18.30 -6.27 -8.57
N SER A 311 18.76 -6.16 -7.32
CA SER A 311 19.55 -5.00 -6.88
C SER A 311 21.02 -5.17 -7.24
N PRO A 312 21.65 -4.22 -7.95
CA PRO A 312 23.09 -4.25 -8.24
C PRO A 312 23.88 -3.88 -6.97
N ALA A 313 24.12 -4.85 -6.12
CA ALA A 313 24.79 -4.69 -4.83
C ALA A 313 25.99 -5.64 -4.72
N GLU A 314 26.98 -5.25 -3.91
CA GLU A 314 28.12 -6.10 -3.55
C GLU A 314 27.65 -7.27 -2.68
N LEU A 315 26.75 -7.00 -1.72
CA LEU A 315 26.12 -8.01 -0.86
C LEU A 315 24.67 -7.63 -0.59
N SER A 316 23.75 -8.57 -0.83
CA SER A 316 22.36 -8.47 -0.42
C SER A 316 22.06 -9.50 0.67
N ILE A 317 21.51 -9.04 1.80
CA ILE A 317 21.10 -9.90 2.92
C ILE A 317 19.59 -10.01 2.94
N ILE A 318 19.06 -11.23 2.85
CA ILE A 318 17.64 -11.53 3.02
C ILE A 318 17.40 -11.92 4.48
N ALA A 319 16.97 -10.96 5.31
CA ALA A 319 16.77 -11.16 6.74
C ALA A 319 15.74 -10.18 7.32
N ASP A 320 15.30 -10.43 8.57
CA ASP A 320 14.47 -9.51 9.31
C ASP A 320 15.25 -8.23 9.60
N LEU A 321 14.67 -7.08 9.20
CA LEU A 321 15.39 -5.81 9.17
C LEU A 321 15.75 -5.29 10.57
N ALA A 322 14.79 -5.23 11.49
CA ALA A 322 15.05 -4.67 12.81
C ALA A 322 16.13 -5.45 13.61
N PRO A 323 16.14 -6.79 13.67
CA PRO A 323 17.23 -7.54 14.26
C PRO A 323 18.58 -7.33 13.53
N THR A 324 18.57 -7.24 12.20
CA THR A 324 19.78 -7.01 11.40
C THR A 324 20.38 -5.63 11.66
N LEU A 325 19.53 -4.59 11.68
CA LEU A 325 19.96 -3.22 12.00
C LEU A 325 20.52 -3.12 13.42
N ARG A 326 19.89 -3.78 14.41
CA ARG A 326 20.41 -3.84 15.77
C ARG A 326 21.78 -4.52 15.82
N ALA A 327 21.94 -5.66 15.16
CA ALA A 327 23.23 -6.36 15.10
C ALA A 327 24.33 -5.47 14.47
N LEU A 328 24.03 -4.74 13.40
CA LEU A 328 24.95 -3.76 12.82
C LEU A 328 25.26 -2.63 13.81
N THR A 329 24.23 -2.12 14.50
CA THR A 329 24.40 -1.04 15.49
C THR A 329 25.34 -1.45 16.63
N GLU A 330 25.32 -2.72 17.04
CA GLU A 330 26.23 -3.22 18.10
C GLU A 330 27.70 -3.15 17.69
N VAL A 331 28.01 -3.45 16.43
CA VAL A 331 29.41 -3.66 15.95
C VAL A 331 30.03 -2.45 15.21
N VAL A 332 29.21 -1.49 14.71
CA VAL A 332 29.75 -0.28 14.08
C VAL A 332 30.35 0.69 15.11
N THR A 333 31.36 1.44 14.68
CA THR A 333 32.03 2.44 15.52
C THR A 333 31.22 3.75 15.55
N PRO A 334 30.96 4.34 16.72
CA PRO A 334 30.30 5.64 16.83
C PRO A 334 31.04 6.76 16.12
N VAL A 335 30.33 7.68 15.49
CA VAL A 335 30.87 8.85 14.79
C VAL A 335 30.24 10.14 15.34
N GLU A 336 31.06 11.01 15.93
CA GLU A 336 30.57 12.24 16.57
C GLU A 336 30.16 13.33 15.57
N LYS A 337 30.84 13.43 14.43
CA LYS A 337 30.58 14.47 13.42
C LYS A 337 29.71 13.93 12.29
N LEU A 338 28.74 14.73 11.85
CA LEU A 338 27.99 14.44 10.64
C LEU A 338 28.96 14.24 9.46
N ARG A 339 28.87 13.10 8.79
CA ARG A 339 29.80 12.73 7.72
C ARG A 339 29.55 13.49 6.42
N THR A 340 28.33 14.04 6.23
CA THR A 340 27.99 14.86 5.06
C THR A 340 27.19 16.07 5.48
N GLY A 341 27.25 17.14 4.67
CA GLY A 341 26.51 18.39 4.87
C GLY A 341 25.10 18.40 4.25
N ILE A 342 24.52 17.24 3.90
CA ILE A 342 23.18 17.21 3.32
C ILE A 342 22.15 17.46 4.42
N GLU A 343 21.46 18.59 4.31
CA GLU A 343 20.35 19.00 5.17
C GLU A 343 19.09 19.07 4.30
N PHE A 344 18.05 18.32 4.65
CA PHE A 344 16.76 18.44 4.01
C PHE A 344 15.98 19.59 4.62
N LYS A 345 15.75 20.63 3.83
CA LYS A 345 14.91 21.76 4.22
C LYS A 345 13.57 21.65 3.53
N ARG A 346 12.51 21.51 4.32
CA ARG A 346 11.16 21.53 3.77
C ARG A 346 10.87 22.88 3.13
N ARG A 347 10.24 22.82 1.97
CA ARG A 347 9.87 24.01 1.21
C ARG A 347 8.83 24.84 1.98
N VAL A 348 9.08 26.12 2.12
CA VAL A 348 8.10 27.08 2.63
C VAL A 348 7.46 27.77 1.43
N LEU A 349 6.15 27.67 1.33
CA LEU A 349 5.40 28.26 0.23
C LEU A 349 4.84 29.63 0.60
N ALA A 350 4.94 30.57 -0.32
CA ALA A 350 4.19 31.83 -0.24
C ALA A 350 2.69 31.56 -0.51
N ALA A 351 1.83 32.35 0.10
CA ALA A 351 0.42 32.37 -0.29
C ALA A 351 0.30 32.86 -1.75
N PRO A 352 -0.70 32.35 -2.51
CA PRO A 352 -0.95 32.85 -3.86
C PRO A 352 -1.28 34.35 -3.81
N ALA A 353 -0.88 35.09 -4.85
CA ALA A 353 -1.29 36.46 -5.01
C ALA A 353 -2.82 36.55 -5.24
N ALA A 354 -3.42 37.70 -4.99
CA ALA A 354 -4.85 37.87 -5.21
C ALA A 354 -5.21 37.62 -6.67
N GLY A 355 -6.10 36.66 -6.94
CA GLY A 355 -6.54 36.27 -8.27
C GLY A 355 -5.67 35.20 -8.95
N GLU A 356 -4.61 34.73 -8.32
CA GLU A 356 -3.88 33.54 -8.80
C GLU A 356 -4.66 32.26 -8.48
N PRO A 357 -4.67 31.29 -9.41
CA PRO A 357 -5.30 30.01 -9.16
C PRO A 357 -4.56 29.24 -8.05
N LEU A 358 -5.31 28.42 -7.33
CA LEU A 358 -4.76 27.59 -6.26
C LEU A 358 -3.92 26.45 -6.86
N ARG A 359 -2.84 26.08 -6.17
CA ARG A 359 -1.99 24.95 -6.53
C ARG A 359 -2.06 23.84 -5.48
N ALA A 360 -1.86 22.60 -5.92
CA ALA A 360 -1.86 21.43 -5.03
C ALA A 360 -0.89 21.59 -3.84
N SER A 361 0.31 22.12 -4.08
CA SER A 361 1.30 22.40 -3.04
C SER A 361 0.78 23.33 -1.94
N GLN A 362 -0.04 24.33 -2.28
CA GLN A 362 -0.62 25.28 -1.31
C GLN A 362 -1.67 24.60 -0.42
N VAL A 363 -2.48 23.69 -1.00
CA VAL A 363 -3.43 22.85 -0.24
C VAL A 363 -2.68 21.96 0.75
N MET A 364 -1.63 21.30 0.30
CA MET A 364 -0.79 20.43 1.14
C MET A 364 -0.08 21.21 2.24
N ALA A 365 0.36 22.44 1.96
CA ALA A 365 0.98 23.31 2.98
C ALA A 365 -0.01 23.75 4.07
N GLU A 366 -1.29 23.93 3.75
CA GLU A 366 -2.32 24.19 4.77
C GLU A 366 -2.65 22.92 5.57
N LEU A 367 -2.75 21.77 4.92
CA LEU A 367 -2.88 20.48 5.60
C LEU A 367 -1.72 20.22 6.59
N ALA A 368 -0.49 20.48 6.17
CA ALA A 368 0.71 20.25 6.97
C ALA A 368 0.73 21.00 8.32
N LYS A 369 -0.01 22.12 8.42
CA LYS A 369 -0.14 22.90 9.66
C LYS A 369 -1.10 22.26 10.68
N LEU A 370 -1.98 21.37 10.22
CA LEU A 370 -3.13 20.87 10.98
C LEU A 370 -3.12 19.35 11.18
N VAL A 371 -2.36 18.60 10.37
CA VAL A 371 -2.27 17.14 10.52
C VAL A 371 -1.57 16.79 11.83
N SER A 372 -2.16 15.86 12.58
CA SER A 372 -1.57 15.28 13.79
C SER A 372 -0.40 14.36 13.44
N ASP A 373 0.47 14.10 14.42
CA ASP A 373 1.64 13.23 14.21
C ASP A 373 1.27 11.77 13.92
N ASP A 374 0.06 11.35 14.31
CA ASP A 374 -0.47 10.00 14.12
C ASP A 374 -1.32 9.84 12.86
N VAL A 375 -1.49 10.90 12.04
CA VAL A 375 -2.26 10.81 10.79
C VAL A 375 -1.68 9.74 9.86
N ILE A 376 -2.57 9.02 9.17
CA ILE A 376 -2.22 8.17 8.04
C ILE A 376 -2.52 8.95 6.76
N LEU A 377 -1.48 9.32 6.04
CA LEU A 377 -1.58 9.98 4.73
C LEU A 377 -1.65 8.91 3.64
N VAL A 378 -2.70 8.92 2.84
CA VAL A 378 -2.83 8.06 1.68
C VAL A 378 -2.66 8.90 0.43
N GLU A 379 -1.73 8.53 -0.42
CA GLU A 379 -1.38 9.29 -1.62
C GLU A 379 -1.78 8.53 -2.88
N GLU A 380 -2.56 9.18 -3.74
CA GLU A 380 -2.75 8.81 -5.15
C GLU A 380 -2.94 10.07 -5.99
N THR A 381 -1.90 10.90 -6.02
CA THR A 381 -1.87 12.16 -6.77
C THR A 381 -0.58 12.25 -7.60
N PRO A 382 -0.48 11.52 -8.73
CA PRO A 382 0.77 11.37 -9.47
C PRO A 382 1.47 12.69 -9.83
N SER A 383 0.71 13.70 -10.24
CA SER A 383 1.26 15.02 -10.63
C SER A 383 1.72 15.89 -9.46
N SER A 384 1.31 15.56 -8.22
CA SER A 384 1.61 16.38 -7.03
C SER A 384 2.34 15.59 -5.93
N ARG A 385 2.73 14.35 -6.20
CA ARG A 385 3.45 13.49 -5.25
C ARG A 385 4.75 14.10 -4.72
N PRO A 386 5.60 14.77 -5.56
CA PRO A 386 6.79 15.46 -5.04
C PRO A 386 6.46 16.54 -4.01
N ASP A 387 5.38 17.30 -4.22
CA ASP A 387 4.93 18.32 -3.28
C ASP A 387 4.47 17.71 -1.94
N LEU A 388 3.77 16.58 -2.00
CA LEU A 388 3.37 15.84 -0.80
C LEU A 388 4.59 15.40 -0.01
N HIS A 389 5.60 14.82 -0.65
CA HIS A 389 6.85 14.41 -0.02
C HIS A 389 7.60 15.58 0.63
N ASP A 390 7.59 16.75 -0.02
CA ASP A 390 8.26 17.95 0.50
C ASP A 390 7.54 18.57 1.70
N LEU A 391 6.22 18.46 1.77
CA LEU A 391 5.39 19.25 2.69
C LEU A 391 4.80 18.43 3.85
N LEU A 392 4.47 17.16 3.63
CA LEU A 392 3.74 16.32 4.57
C LEU A 392 4.60 15.15 5.05
N PRO A 393 5.33 15.28 6.18
CA PRO A 393 6.17 14.21 6.69
C PRO A 393 5.36 13.08 7.32
N ALA A 394 5.73 11.84 7.02
CA ALA A 394 5.38 10.70 7.85
C ALA A 394 6.21 10.73 9.14
N LYS A 395 5.56 10.85 10.30
CA LYS A 395 6.21 10.98 11.63
C LYS A 395 6.13 9.70 12.45
N GLN A 396 5.28 8.78 12.06
CA GLN A 396 5.10 7.47 12.68
C GLN A 396 5.03 6.37 11.61
N PRO A 397 5.33 5.13 11.95
CA PRO A 397 5.11 3.99 11.06
C PRO A 397 3.66 3.97 10.56
N LEU A 398 3.47 3.56 9.31
CA LEU A 398 2.19 3.66 8.60
C LEU A 398 1.68 5.11 8.44
N GLY A 399 2.53 6.10 8.61
CA GLY A 399 2.17 7.52 8.41
C GLY A 399 2.05 7.94 6.95
N PHE A 400 2.49 7.11 6.02
CA PHE A 400 2.37 7.33 4.57
C PHE A 400 2.05 5.99 3.88
N VAL A 401 1.06 5.99 2.98
CA VAL A 401 0.64 4.83 2.20
C VAL A 401 0.39 5.24 0.75
N SER A 402 0.94 4.49 -0.19
CA SER A 402 0.76 4.71 -1.64
C SER A 402 0.82 3.37 -2.40
N ALA A 403 0.40 3.38 -3.66
CA ALA A 403 0.57 2.25 -4.57
C ALA A 403 2.02 2.15 -5.07
N ALA A 404 2.81 1.22 -4.54
CA ALA A 404 4.23 1.08 -4.89
C ALA A 404 4.49 0.71 -6.36
N MET A 405 3.49 0.23 -7.10
CA MET A 405 3.58 -0.03 -8.53
C MET A 405 2.96 1.06 -9.40
N GLY A 406 2.39 2.12 -8.80
CA GLY A 406 1.76 3.21 -9.52
C GLY A 406 0.41 2.88 -10.17
N GLY A 407 -0.22 1.75 -9.81
CA GLY A 407 -1.57 1.41 -10.27
C GLY A 407 -2.62 2.32 -9.65
N LEU A 408 -3.44 2.98 -10.47
CA LEU A 408 -4.50 3.86 -10.00
C LEU A 408 -5.72 3.08 -9.50
N GLY A 409 -6.52 3.71 -8.62
CA GLY A 409 -7.70 3.13 -7.98
C GLY A 409 -7.41 2.43 -6.66
N PHE A 410 -6.24 2.66 -6.08
CA PHE A 410 -5.81 2.12 -4.79
C PHE A 410 -6.11 3.08 -3.63
N GLY A 411 -5.78 4.36 -3.77
CA GLY A 411 -5.72 5.30 -2.65
C GLY A 411 -7.06 5.49 -1.94
N LEU A 412 -8.14 5.71 -2.68
CA LEU A 412 -9.46 5.91 -2.11
C LEU A 412 -9.95 4.67 -1.33
N PRO A 413 -10.04 3.46 -1.91
CA PRO A 413 -10.47 2.30 -1.16
C PRO A 413 -9.49 1.90 -0.05
N ALA A 414 -8.18 2.08 -0.23
CA ALA A 414 -7.21 1.81 0.82
C ALA A 414 -7.40 2.71 2.05
N ALA A 415 -7.73 4.00 1.85
CA ALA A 415 -8.04 4.92 2.94
C ALA A 415 -9.24 4.44 3.76
N ILE A 416 -10.27 3.92 3.10
CA ILE A 416 -11.45 3.32 3.76
C ILE A 416 -11.00 2.13 4.63
N GLY A 417 -10.25 1.20 4.06
CA GLY A 417 -9.76 0.02 4.79
C GLY A 417 -8.84 0.38 5.95
N LEU A 418 -7.94 1.34 5.77
CA LEU A 418 -7.05 1.84 6.83
C LEU A 418 -7.86 2.41 8.01
N ARG A 419 -8.89 3.20 7.73
CA ARG A 419 -9.74 3.76 8.79
C ARG A 419 -10.61 2.71 9.47
N MET A 420 -11.06 1.67 8.75
CA MET A 420 -11.75 0.52 9.33
C MET A 420 -10.84 -0.33 10.23
N GLY A 421 -9.55 -0.38 9.94
CA GLY A 421 -8.58 -1.20 10.67
C GLY A 421 -7.84 -0.46 11.79
N SER A 422 -8.00 0.85 11.91
CA SER A 422 -7.27 1.70 12.86
C SER A 422 -8.13 2.87 13.35
N ASP A 423 -7.95 3.26 14.60
CA ASP A 423 -8.56 4.47 15.18
C ASP A 423 -7.81 5.76 14.79
N ARG A 424 -6.68 5.65 14.09
CA ARG A 424 -5.90 6.80 13.63
C ARG A 424 -6.66 7.60 12.57
N PRO A 425 -6.51 8.94 12.56
CA PRO A 425 -7.09 9.76 11.51
C PRO A 425 -6.49 9.41 10.15
N VAL A 426 -7.32 9.35 9.11
CA VAL A 426 -6.90 9.05 7.73
C VAL A 426 -7.24 10.22 6.82
N VAL A 427 -6.26 10.69 6.07
CA VAL A 427 -6.40 11.71 5.03
C VAL A 427 -5.92 11.12 3.71
N ALA A 428 -6.82 10.99 2.73
CA ALA A 428 -6.47 10.59 1.38
C ALA A 428 -6.33 11.84 0.49
N ILE A 429 -5.17 12.00 -0.15
CA ILE A 429 -4.90 13.06 -1.11
C ILE A 429 -4.85 12.42 -2.49
N LEU A 430 -5.84 12.75 -3.30
CA LEU A 430 -6.16 12.05 -4.53
C LEU A 430 -6.21 13.05 -5.70
N GLY A 431 -5.77 12.64 -6.87
CA GLY A 431 -6.09 13.35 -8.10
C GLY A 431 -7.54 13.05 -8.54
N ASP A 432 -8.16 13.97 -9.26
CA ASP A 432 -9.47 13.79 -9.87
C ASP A 432 -9.53 12.54 -10.76
N GLY A 433 -8.65 12.43 -11.73
CA GLY A 433 -8.55 11.27 -12.61
C GLY A 433 -8.26 9.97 -11.85
N SER A 434 -7.40 10.00 -10.82
CA SER A 434 -7.10 8.82 -9.98
C SER A 434 -8.33 8.37 -9.22
N SER A 435 -9.12 9.30 -8.70
CA SER A 435 -10.34 9.03 -7.91
C SER A 435 -11.36 8.22 -8.71
N MET A 436 -11.48 8.47 -10.03
CA MET A 436 -12.44 7.78 -10.89
C MET A 436 -12.25 6.28 -10.98
N TYR A 437 -11.03 5.77 -10.74
CA TYR A 437 -10.76 4.32 -10.74
C TYR A 437 -11.36 3.57 -9.54
N GLY A 438 -11.70 4.29 -8.45
CA GLY A 438 -12.25 3.68 -7.24
C GLY A 438 -13.34 4.51 -6.56
N ILE A 439 -13.94 5.49 -7.26
CA ILE A 439 -14.88 6.47 -6.70
C ILE A 439 -16.12 5.81 -6.06
N GLN A 440 -16.57 4.67 -6.59
CA GLN A 440 -17.67 3.90 -6.02
C GLN A 440 -17.39 3.38 -4.60
N GLY A 441 -16.13 3.38 -4.16
CA GLY A 441 -15.74 3.08 -2.77
C GLY A 441 -16.35 4.07 -1.77
N LEU A 442 -16.66 5.30 -2.18
CA LEU A 442 -17.34 6.28 -1.32
C LEU A 442 -18.67 5.77 -0.79
N TRP A 443 -19.44 5.01 -1.60
CA TRP A 443 -20.65 4.36 -1.13
C TRP A 443 -20.37 3.43 0.07
N SER A 444 -19.26 2.68 0.03
CA SER A 444 -18.89 1.82 1.15
C SER A 444 -18.43 2.64 2.37
N ALA A 445 -17.74 3.77 2.15
CA ALA A 445 -17.32 4.65 3.24
C ALA A 445 -18.54 5.17 4.03
N GLU A 446 -19.56 5.64 3.34
CA GLU A 446 -20.80 6.11 3.97
C GLU A 446 -21.57 4.95 4.61
N LYS A 447 -21.73 3.84 3.88
CA LYS A 447 -22.52 2.69 4.34
C LYS A 447 -22.01 2.08 5.65
N TYR A 448 -20.72 2.19 5.91
CA TYR A 448 -20.05 1.56 7.07
C TYR A 448 -19.47 2.60 8.04
N ASP A 449 -19.94 3.84 8.01
CA ASP A 449 -19.58 4.92 8.93
C ASP A 449 -18.05 5.13 9.03
N VAL A 450 -17.36 5.22 7.87
CA VAL A 450 -15.90 5.33 7.81
C VAL A 450 -15.48 6.79 7.75
N GLY A 451 -15.22 7.38 8.90
CA GLY A 451 -14.86 8.79 9.06
C GLY A 451 -13.44 9.12 8.59
N ALA A 452 -13.18 9.02 7.28
CA ALA A 452 -11.95 9.47 6.63
C ALA A 452 -12.18 10.80 5.88
N LEU A 453 -11.10 11.56 5.68
CA LEU A 453 -11.09 12.77 4.85
C LEU A 453 -10.49 12.44 3.48
N PHE A 454 -11.25 12.70 2.42
CA PHE A 454 -10.82 12.57 1.03
C PHE A 454 -10.66 13.96 0.43
N VAL A 455 -9.43 14.32 0.04
CA VAL A 455 -9.11 15.57 -0.64
C VAL A 455 -8.85 15.27 -2.10
N ILE A 456 -9.79 15.61 -2.97
CA ILE A 456 -9.66 15.45 -4.42
C ILE A 456 -9.09 16.75 -5.00
N LEU A 457 -7.88 16.68 -5.51
CA LEU A 457 -7.21 17.78 -6.23
C LEU A 457 -7.73 17.79 -7.67
N ASN A 458 -8.69 18.68 -7.94
CA ASN A 458 -9.40 18.74 -9.20
C ASN A 458 -8.72 19.71 -10.18
N ASN A 459 -8.11 19.16 -11.23
CA ASN A 459 -7.53 19.93 -12.32
C ASN A 459 -8.14 19.61 -13.69
N GLY A 460 -9.15 18.72 -13.76
CA GLY A 460 -9.91 18.37 -14.95
C GLY A 460 -9.12 17.62 -16.02
N ARG A 461 -7.93 17.06 -15.70
CA ARG A 461 -7.06 16.43 -16.70
C ARG A 461 -6.05 15.44 -16.14
N TYR A 462 -5.46 14.64 -17.00
CA TYR A 462 -4.30 13.82 -16.66
C TYR A 462 -2.99 14.64 -16.75
N ALA A 463 -2.78 15.57 -15.82
CA ALA A 463 -1.67 16.52 -15.86
C ALA A 463 -0.28 15.85 -15.94
N VAL A 464 -0.06 14.69 -15.33
CA VAL A 464 1.19 13.94 -15.49
C VAL A 464 1.41 13.46 -16.93
N MET A 465 0.33 13.05 -17.60
CA MET A 465 0.41 12.60 -19.00
C MET A 465 0.63 13.77 -19.95
N ASP A 466 0.01 14.92 -19.68
CA ASP A 466 0.25 16.15 -20.44
C ASP A 466 1.73 16.56 -20.39
N ARG A 467 2.36 16.48 -19.20
CA ARG A 467 3.78 16.78 -19.02
C ARG A 467 4.70 15.78 -19.73
N LEU A 468 4.32 14.51 -19.74
CA LEU A 468 5.06 13.50 -20.50
C LEU A 468 4.95 13.76 -22.01
N ASP A 469 3.77 14.13 -22.50
CA ASP A 469 3.56 14.49 -23.89
C ASP A 469 4.41 15.72 -24.30
N GLU A 470 4.43 16.77 -23.49
CA GLU A 470 5.29 17.93 -23.67
C GLU A 470 6.78 17.53 -23.74
N LYS A 471 7.22 16.63 -22.83
CA LYS A 471 8.62 16.15 -22.78
C LYS A 471 9.04 15.39 -24.02
N PHE A 472 8.14 14.61 -24.64
CA PHE A 472 8.42 13.89 -25.87
C PHE A 472 8.22 14.73 -27.15
N GLY A 473 7.76 15.97 -27.00
CA GLY A 473 7.65 16.94 -28.10
C GLY A 473 6.51 16.69 -29.09
N THR A 474 5.44 15.99 -28.66
CA THR A 474 4.28 15.71 -29.49
C THR A 474 3.33 16.90 -29.57
N GLY A 475 3.29 17.77 -28.58
CA GLY A 475 2.65 19.10 -28.61
C GLY A 475 1.13 19.12 -28.57
N SER A 476 0.46 17.95 -28.62
CA SER A 476 -0.99 17.85 -28.50
C SER A 476 -1.39 16.45 -28.06
N PRO A 477 -1.84 16.26 -26.81
CA PRO A 477 -2.24 14.96 -26.30
C PRO A 477 -3.45 14.41 -27.06
N ALA A 478 -3.49 13.09 -27.26
CA ALA A 478 -4.60 12.41 -27.93
C ALA A 478 -5.84 12.25 -27.02
N TRP A 479 -5.70 12.45 -25.71
CA TRP A 479 -6.77 12.33 -24.72
C TRP A 479 -7.41 13.70 -24.42
N PRO A 480 -8.74 13.75 -24.22
CA PRO A 480 -9.44 14.98 -23.83
C PRO A 480 -9.20 15.32 -22.36
N ALA A 481 -9.50 16.55 -21.97
CA ALA A 481 -9.79 16.92 -20.61
C ALA A 481 -11.13 16.29 -20.16
N PHE A 482 -11.42 16.31 -18.88
CA PHE A 482 -12.68 15.81 -18.30
C PHE A 482 -13.18 16.76 -17.18
N ASP A 483 -13.09 18.05 -17.46
CA ASP A 483 -13.49 19.16 -16.60
C ASP A 483 -15.02 19.27 -16.39
N GLU A 484 -15.81 18.53 -17.17
CA GLU A 484 -17.24 18.42 -17.04
C GLU A 484 -17.70 17.51 -15.88
N ILE A 485 -16.80 16.77 -15.21
CA ILE A 485 -17.16 15.87 -14.11
C ILE A 485 -17.35 16.66 -12.81
N ASP A 486 -18.57 16.67 -12.28
CA ASP A 486 -18.86 17.24 -10.96
C ASP A 486 -18.60 16.19 -9.86
N PHE A 487 -17.41 16.24 -9.26
CA PHE A 487 -17.01 15.32 -8.18
C PHE A 487 -17.79 15.53 -6.88
N VAL A 488 -18.36 16.73 -6.65
CA VAL A 488 -19.21 16.98 -5.48
C VAL A 488 -20.53 16.25 -5.61
N GLU A 489 -21.21 16.44 -6.73
CA GLU A 489 -22.49 15.76 -6.98
C GLU A 489 -22.31 14.25 -7.11
N LEU A 490 -21.21 13.79 -7.72
CA LEU A 490 -20.86 12.36 -7.80
C LEU A 490 -20.67 11.76 -6.40
N SER A 491 -19.91 12.44 -5.52
CA SER A 491 -19.70 11.97 -4.14
C SER A 491 -21.02 11.94 -3.34
N ARG A 492 -21.84 12.99 -3.47
CA ARG A 492 -23.16 13.06 -2.82
C ARG A 492 -24.12 11.99 -3.32
N SER A 493 -24.08 11.65 -4.61
CA SER A 493 -24.91 10.57 -5.18
C SER A 493 -24.53 9.19 -4.62
N LEU A 494 -23.28 9.03 -4.13
CA LEU A 494 -22.78 7.84 -3.43
C LEU A 494 -23.01 7.91 -1.90
N GLY A 495 -23.70 8.96 -1.42
CA GLY A 495 -24.05 9.16 -0.02
C GLY A 495 -23.05 10.01 0.78
N CYS A 496 -21.83 10.24 0.28
CA CYS A 496 -20.81 10.98 1.00
C CYS A 496 -21.06 12.49 0.99
N PRO A 497 -21.04 13.16 2.15
CA PRO A 497 -20.95 14.61 2.23
C PRO A 497 -19.74 15.12 1.44
N ALA A 498 -19.96 16.14 0.60
CA ALA A 498 -18.92 16.70 -0.23
C ALA A 498 -19.04 18.22 -0.35
N GLU A 499 -17.91 18.91 -0.41
CA GLU A 499 -17.83 20.36 -0.55
C GLU A 499 -16.82 20.76 -1.64
N HIS A 500 -17.15 21.80 -2.40
CA HIS A 500 -16.29 22.40 -3.41
C HIS A 500 -15.53 23.59 -2.82
N LEU A 501 -14.22 23.61 -3.00
CA LEU A 501 -13.32 24.65 -2.50
C LEU A 501 -12.44 25.18 -3.65
N SER A 502 -12.54 26.49 -3.93
CA SER A 502 -11.80 27.12 -5.05
C SER A 502 -10.82 28.21 -4.58
N THR A 503 -10.76 28.49 -3.28
CA THR A 503 -9.86 29.53 -2.72
C THR A 503 -9.08 29.02 -1.52
N LEU A 504 -7.88 29.57 -1.30
CA LEU A 504 -7.04 29.19 -0.16
C LEU A 504 -7.72 29.46 1.19
N ASP A 505 -8.48 30.55 1.29
CA ASP A 505 -9.17 30.88 2.54
C ASP A 505 -10.33 29.92 2.84
N ALA A 506 -11.04 29.44 1.79
CA ALA A 506 -12.04 28.38 1.95
C ALA A 506 -11.38 27.07 2.40
N VAL A 507 -10.25 26.68 1.80
CA VAL A 507 -9.46 25.51 2.21
C VAL A 507 -9.02 25.63 3.67
N ARG A 508 -8.45 26.77 4.09
CA ARG A 508 -8.03 27.02 5.48
C ARG A 508 -9.19 26.88 6.46
N SER A 509 -10.29 27.57 6.16
CA SER A 509 -11.49 27.54 7.02
C SER A 509 -12.01 26.11 7.19
N LYS A 510 -12.15 25.37 6.08
CA LYS A 510 -12.71 24.01 6.13
C LYS A 510 -11.76 23.03 6.82
N LEU A 511 -10.47 23.11 6.55
CA LEU A 511 -9.50 22.27 7.24
C LEU A 511 -9.42 22.56 8.74
N ALA A 512 -9.49 23.85 9.16
CA ALA A 512 -9.54 24.23 10.56
C ALA A 512 -10.79 23.71 11.29
N GLU A 513 -11.92 23.59 10.58
CA GLU A 513 -13.17 22.99 11.09
C GLU A 513 -13.05 21.47 11.26
N VAL A 514 -12.52 20.78 10.25
CA VAL A 514 -12.61 19.32 10.14
C VAL A 514 -11.47 18.60 10.88
N MET A 515 -10.24 19.09 10.76
CA MET A 515 -9.04 18.38 11.26
C MET A 515 -9.05 18.08 12.76
N PRO A 516 -9.55 18.97 13.65
CA PRO A 516 -9.57 18.69 15.09
C PRO A 516 -10.46 17.49 15.49
N SER A 517 -11.47 17.17 14.69
CA SER A 517 -12.42 16.07 14.96
C SER A 517 -12.13 14.81 14.16
N LEU A 518 -11.15 14.82 13.26
CA LEU A 518 -10.95 13.74 12.27
C LEU A 518 -10.72 12.37 12.91
N ALA A 519 -10.01 12.30 14.04
CA ALA A 519 -9.74 11.03 14.73
C ALA A 519 -11.02 10.36 15.26
N THR A 520 -12.04 11.15 15.65
CA THR A 520 -13.30 10.65 16.23
C THR A 520 -14.47 10.69 15.23
N ARG A 521 -14.20 11.15 14.02
CA ARG A 521 -15.21 11.25 12.98
C ARG A 521 -15.67 9.85 12.53
N THR A 522 -16.98 9.67 12.36
CA THR A 522 -17.57 8.44 11.80
C THR A 522 -18.11 8.64 10.39
N GLU A 523 -18.46 9.86 10.03
CA GLU A 523 -18.97 10.20 8.70
C GLU A 523 -17.81 10.56 7.76
N PRO A 524 -17.72 9.99 6.53
CA PRO A 524 -16.72 10.40 5.55
C PRO A 524 -16.94 11.86 5.11
N LEU A 525 -15.88 12.49 4.61
CA LEU A 525 -15.99 13.82 4.00
C LEU A 525 -15.12 13.89 2.75
N VAL A 526 -15.69 14.41 1.66
CA VAL A 526 -14.97 14.69 0.43
C VAL A 526 -14.81 16.20 0.27
N LEU A 527 -13.56 16.67 0.12
CA LEU A 527 -13.25 18.03 -0.26
C LEU A 527 -12.73 18.03 -1.70
N VAL A 528 -13.49 18.61 -2.60
CA VAL A 528 -13.08 18.80 -3.99
C VAL A 528 -12.43 20.17 -4.10
N VAL A 529 -11.13 20.20 -4.36
CA VAL A 529 -10.35 21.44 -4.37
C VAL A 529 -9.87 21.71 -5.78
N ASP A 530 -10.34 22.80 -6.39
CA ASP A 530 -9.85 23.22 -7.70
C ASP A 530 -8.41 23.68 -7.62
N VAL A 531 -7.56 23.09 -8.43
CA VAL A 531 -6.11 23.40 -8.46
C VAL A 531 -5.61 23.46 -9.91
N GLU A 532 -4.67 24.36 -10.16
CA GLU A 532 -3.89 24.33 -11.38
C GLU A 532 -2.72 23.33 -11.26
N PRO A 533 -2.36 22.62 -12.33
CA PRO A 533 -1.19 21.75 -12.36
C PRO A 533 0.11 22.50 -12.02
N GLU A 534 1.00 21.84 -11.28
CA GLU A 534 2.31 22.39 -10.97
C GLU A 534 3.16 22.60 -12.24
N LEU A 535 3.77 23.77 -12.37
CA LEU A 535 4.60 24.12 -13.55
C LEU A 535 5.94 23.38 -13.55
N THR A 536 6.41 22.98 -12.36
CA THR A 536 7.74 22.39 -12.16
C THR A 536 7.73 20.88 -12.04
N PHE A 537 6.56 20.24 -12.22
CA PHE A 537 6.47 18.78 -12.17
C PHE A 537 7.36 18.16 -13.25
N ALA A 538 8.35 17.37 -12.82
CA ALA A 538 9.20 16.56 -13.69
C ALA A 538 9.01 15.09 -13.30
N PRO A 539 8.28 14.31 -14.11
CA PRO A 539 8.05 12.89 -13.84
C PRO A 539 9.34 12.06 -13.97
#